data_4b158a074c9e75d45d4f43cfa2d44e0b
#
_entry.id   4b158a074c9e75d45d4f43cfa2d44e0b
#
_cell.length_a   1.000
_cell.length_b   1.000
_cell.length_c   1.000
_cell.angle_alpha   90.00
_cell.angle_beta   90.00
_cell.angle_gamma   90.00
#
_symmetry.space_group_name_H-M   'P 1'
#
loop_
_entity.id
_entity.type
_entity.pdbx_description
1 polymer ?
#
loop_
_entity_poly.entity_id
_entity_poly.type
_entity_poly.pdbx_seq_one_letter_code
_entity_poly.pdbx_strand_id
1 'polypeptide(L)'
;DNGFEDPYELYLNGEWDWNTFVDMMKTYVESNDSGSERYGIGGWWANAFVYTSGETMVTYDGTKFGNNLRSQKIERAQGVLEDIFKNNLIKRGWIGGESAFVDDSILFYSMGTWAYNAAAKSCPDDVIQIVPFPKDPDSDKYYVSNKVFAYMWVKGSENADCVKAWFDC
;
A
#
# COMPACT_ATOMS: atom_id res chain seq x y z
N ASP A 1 2.51 9.29 -20.46
CA ASP A 1 3.29 8.07 -20.69
C ASP A 1 4.74 8.32 -20.28
N ASN A 2 5.14 7.81 -19.09
CA ASN A 2 6.47 8.06 -18.54
C ASN A 2 7.52 7.06 -19.04
N GLY A 3 7.19 6.20 -20.03
CA GLY A 3 8.10 5.22 -20.62
C GLY A 3 8.44 4.04 -19.71
N PHE A 4 7.70 3.82 -18.65
CA PHE A 4 7.85 2.65 -17.79
C PHE A 4 7.18 1.41 -18.38
N GLU A 5 7.70 0.25 -18.03
CA GLU A 5 6.97 -1.00 -18.21
C GLU A 5 5.67 -0.97 -17.39
N ASP A 6 4.63 -1.62 -17.91
CA ASP A 6 3.34 -1.68 -17.23
C ASP A 6 3.45 -2.52 -15.94
N PRO A 7 3.18 -1.95 -14.75
CA PRO A 7 3.23 -2.70 -13.49
C PRO A 7 2.31 -3.93 -13.46
N TYR A 8 1.21 -3.91 -14.21
CA TYR A 8 0.30 -5.05 -14.31
C TYR A 8 0.93 -6.20 -15.12
N GLU A 9 1.59 -5.91 -16.24
CA GLU A 9 2.33 -6.91 -17.00
C GLU A 9 3.50 -7.48 -16.19
N LEU A 10 4.23 -6.65 -15.48
CA LEU A 10 5.28 -7.09 -14.55
C LEU A 10 4.72 -8.01 -13.46
N TYR A 11 3.53 -7.71 -12.94
CA TYR A 11 2.85 -8.56 -11.98
C TYR A 11 2.48 -9.93 -12.58
N LEU A 12 1.93 -9.96 -13.79
CA LEU A 12 1.59 -11.21 -14.48
C LEU A 12 2.81 -12.07 -14.75
N ASN A 13 3.95 -11.46 -15.04
CA ASN A 13 5.22 -12.12 -15.29
C ASN A 13 5.98 -12.50 -14.00
N GLY A 14 5.50 -12.08 -12.83
CA GLY A 14 6.15 -12.33 -11.54
C GLY A 14 7.37 -11.46 -11.25
N GLU A 15 7.54 -10.37 -12.01
CA GLU A 15 8.66 -9.42 -11.96
C GLU A 15 8.33 -8.15 -11.17
N TRP A 16 7.08 -8.01 -10.72
CA TRP A 16 6.62 -6.90 -9.89
C TRP A 16 7.05 -7.06 -8.44
N ASP A 17 8.24 -6.59 -8.10
CA ASP A 17 8.86 -6.68 -6.79
C ASP A 17 9.27 -5.32 -6.22
N TRP A 18 9.78 -5.30 -4.97
CA TRP A 18 10.20 -4.08 -4.29
C TRP A 18 11.29 -3.31 -5.04
N ASN A 19 12.22 -4.01 -5.71
CA ASN A 19 13.32 -3.37 -6.43
C ASN A 19 12.77 -2.61 -7.64
N THR A 20 12.00 -3.28 -8.49
CA THR A 20 11.36 -2.69 -9.67
C THR A 20 10.48 -1.51 -9.28
N PHE A 21 9.71 -1.65 -8.19
CA PHE A 21 8.86 -0.59 -7.69
C PHE A 21 9.65 0.65 -7.24
N VAL A 22 10.72 0.46 -6.47
CA VAL A 22 11.55 1.57 -5.99
C VAL A 22 12.30 2.24 -7.14
N ASP A 23 12.79 1.47 -8.11
CA ASP A 23 13.51 2.00 -9.27
C ASP A 23 12.57 2.83 -10.17
N MET A 24 11.32 2.41 -10.37
CA MET A 24 10.32 3.22 -11.06
C MET A 24 10.07 4.54 -10.34
N MET A 25 9.92 4.52 -9.02
CA MET A 25 9.73 5.74 -8.23
C MET A 25 10.92 6.70 -8.35
N LYS A 26 12.15 6.18 -8.25
CA LYS A 26 13.37 6.99 -8.40
C LYS A 26 13.42 7.64 -9.78
N THR A 27 13.24 6.85 -10.84
CA THR A 27 13.23 7.35 -12.21
C THR A 27 12.16 8.42 -12.43
N TYR A 28 10.95 8.22 -11.88
CA TYR A 28 9.89 9.21 -11.98
C TYR A 28 10.21 10.53 -11.30
N VAL A 29 10.78 10.49 -10.11
CA VAL A 29 11.18 11.69 -9.36
C VAL A 29 12.34 12.41 -10.06
N GLU A 30 13.32 11.65 -10.56
CA GLU A 30 14.50 12.19 -11.25
C GLU A 30 14.18 12.78 -12.63
N SER A 31 13.19 12.24 -13.34
CA SER A 31 12.78 12.70 -14.68
C SER A 31 12.02 14.01 -14.69
N ASN A 32 12.05 14.76 -13.60
CA ASN A 32 11.31 16.00 -13.43
C ASN A 32 11.98 17.20 -14.09
N ASP A 33 11.69 17.41 -15.37
CA ASP A 33 12.17 18.58 -16.13
C ASP A 33 11.33 19.84 -15.92
N SER A 34 10.16 19.73 -15.30
CA SER A 34 9.17 20.82 -15.20
C SER A 34 9.33 21.73 -13.99
N GLY A 35 10.19 21.38 -13.04
CA GLY A 35 10.34 22.09 -11.76
C GLY A 35 9.17 21.92 -10.79
N SER A 36 8.18 21.08 -11.12
CA SER A 36 7.11 20.67 -10.22
C SER A 36 7.61 19.62 -9.24
N GLU A 37 7.08 19.57 -8.03
CA GLU A 37 7.43 18.50 -7.08
C GLU A 37 6.83 17.17 -7.55
N ARG A 38 7.66 16.12 -7.66
CA ARG A 38 7.24 14.75 -7.96
C ARG A 38 7.60 13.80 -6.84
N TYR A 39 6.73 12.82 -6.60
CA TYR A 39 6.86 11.82 -5.56
C TYR A 39 6.53 10.43 -6.11
N GLY A 40 7.25 9.42 -5.63
CA GLY A 40 7.01 8.05 -6.06
C GLY A 40 5.69 7.51 -5.49
N ILE A 41 5.39 7.77 -4.21
CA ILE A 41 4.22 7.19 -3.55
C ILE A 41 3.55 8.14 -2.56
N GLY A 42 2.22 8.03 -2.49
CA GLY A 42 1.37 8.63 -1.45
C GLY A 42 0.43 7.61 -0.81
N GLY A 43 -0.35 8.04 0.18
CA GLY A 43 -1.36 7.22 0.85
C GLY A 43 -0.83 6.32 1.97
N TRP A 44 -1.42 5.13 2.17
CA TRP A 44 -1.13 4.19 3.27
C TRP A 44 -0.15 3.08 2.84
N TRP A 45 1.08 3.39 2.62
CA TRP A 45 2.05 2.48 2.01
C TRP A 45 2.99 1.77 3.01
N ALA A 46 3.38 2.42 4.12
CA ALA A 46 4.42 1.91 5.00
C ALA A 46 4.09 0.53 5.60
N ASN A 47 2.87 0.35 6.11
CA ASN A 47 2.45 -0.95 6.65
C ASN A 47 2.29 -2.01 5.56
N ALA A 48 1.90 -1.59 4.34
CA ALA A 48 1.75 -2.50 3.22
C ALA A 48 3.08 -3.18 2.88
N PHE A 49 4.20 -2.45 2.86
CA PHE A 49 5.53 -3.04 2.65
C PHE A 49 5.85 -4.14 3.65
N VAL A 50 5.58 -3.92 4.94
CA VAL A 50 5.82 -4.94 5.96
C VAL A 50 4.98 -6.19 5.71
N TYR A 51 3.70 -6.03 5.37
CA TYR A 51 2.80 -7.17 5.14
C TYR A 51 3.11 -7.93 3.84
N THR A 52 3.64 -7.26 2.82
CA THR A 52 4.05 -7.93 1.58
C THR A 52 5.31 -8.79 1.74
N SER A 53 6.02 -8.67 2.86
CA SER A 53 7.07 -9.62 3.24
C SER A 53 6.54 -11.03 3.55
N GLY A 54 5.22 -11.19 3.70
CA GLY A 54 4.57 -12.44 4.10
C GLY A 54 4.63 -12.72 5.60
N GLU A 55 5.07 -11.74 6.40
CA GLU A 55 5.12 -11.86 7.85
C GLU A 55 4.41 -10.70 8.54
N THR A 56 4.03 -10.90 9.79
CA THR A 56 3.41 -9.89 10.64
C THR A 56 4.37 -9.46 11.74
N MET A 57 4.34 -8.17 12.11
CA MET A 57 5.16 -7.63 13.20
C MET A 57 4.86 -8.25 14.55
N VAL A 58 3.64 -8.75 14.73
CA VAL A 58 3.20 -9.44 15.93
C VAL A 58 2.65 -10.80 15.53
N THR A 59 3.12 -11.85 16.18
CA THR A 59 2.63 -13.22 16.00
C THR A 59 1.72 -13.62 17.17
N TYR A 60 0.83 -14.58 16.94
CA TYR A 60 0.00 -15.19 17.98
C TYR A 60 -0.02 -16.71 17.79
N ASP A 61 0.42 -17.45 18.81
CA ASP A 61 0.53 -18.92 18.75
C ASP A 61 -0.72 -19.66 19.28
N GLY A 62 -1.80 -18.93 19.54
CA GLY A 62 -3.02 -19.46 20.16
C GLY A 62 -3.07 -19.25 21.68
N THR A 63 -1.95 -18.86 22.30
CA THR A 63 -1.81 -18.68 23.76
C THR A 63 -1.24 -17.32 24.11
N LYS A 64 -0.21 -16.88 23.40
CA LYS A 64 0.49 -15.63 23.68
C LYS A 64 0.88 -14.89 22.40
N PHE A 65 1.07 -13.59 22.52
CA PHE A 65 1.62 -12.76 21.47
C PHE A 65 3.15 -12.79 21.50
N GLY A 66 3.73 -12.85 20.31
CA GLY A 66 5.18 -12.77 20.09
C GLY A 66 5.56 -11.49 19.34
N ASN A 67 6.77 -11.01 19.58
CA ASN A 67 7.36 -9.92 18.83
C ASN A 67 8.19 -10.49 17.67
N ASN A 68 7.86 -10.10 16.43
CA ASN A 68 8.51 -10.58 15.22
C ASN A 68 9.27 -9.48 14.46
N LEU A 69 9.48 -8.31 15.06
CA LEU A 69 10.11 -7.15 14.40
C LEU A 69 11.56 -7.41 13.94
N ARG A 70 12.19 -8.46 14.45
CA ARG A 70 13.56 -8.83 14.10
C ARG A 70 13.65 -10.02 13.15
N SER A 71 12.54 -10.39 12.52
CA SER A 71 12.61 -11.38 11.46
C SER A 71 13.35 -10.80 10.25
N GLN A 72 14.11 -11.64 9.57
CA GLN A 72 14.90 -11.23 8.42
C GLN A 72 14.04 -10.58 7.32
N LYS A 73 12.83 -11.09 7.10
CA LYS A 73 11.91 -10.53 6.11
C LYS A 73 11.40 -9.15 6.47
N ILE A 74 11.06 -8.94 7.75
CA ILE A 74 10.62 -7.63 8.23
C ILE A 74 11.79 -6.64 8.21
N GLU A 75 13.01 -7.06 8.57
CA GLU A 75 14.20 -6.21 8.48
C GLU A 75 14.48 -5.78 7.03
N ARG A 76 14.31 -6.68 6.05
CA ARG A 76 14.42 -6.30 4.63
C ARG A 76 13.35 -5.27 4.21
N ALA A 77 12.09 -5.50 4.59
CA ALA A 77 11.03 -4.53 4.32
C ALA A 77 11.32 -3.16 4.94
N GLN A 78 11.87 -3.12 6.15
CA GLN A 78 12.30 -1.88 6.80
C GLN A 78 13.46 -1.21 6.03
N GLY A 79 14.39 -1.98 5.49
CA GLY A 79 15.46 -1.46 4.63
C GLY A 79 14.93 -0.76 3.38
N VAL A 80 13.91 -1.34 2.72
CA VAL A 80 13.24 -0.70 1.58
C VAL A 80 12.54 0.60 2.01
N LEU A 81 11.85 0.60 3.15
CA LEU A 81 11.23 1.82 3.68
C LEU A 81 12.27 2.90 3.97
N GLU A 82 13.42 2.53 4.52
CA GLU A 82 14.52 3.47 4.76
C GLU A 82 15.06 4.06 3.45
N ASP A 83 15.19 3.25 2.40
CA ASP A 83 15.63 3.72 1.07
C ASP A 83 14.62 4.70 0.46
N ILE A 84 13.33 4.39 0.52
CA ILE A 84 12.26 5.28 0.09
C ILE A 84 12.30 6.64 0.82
N PHE A 85 12.55 6.63 2.13
CA PHE A 85 12.67 7.85 2.92
C PHE A 85 13.94 8.66 2.58
N LYS A 86 15.07 8.00 2.44
CA LYS A 86 16.37 8.64 2.11
C LYS A 86 16.34 9.32 0.76
N ASN A 87 15.68 8.72 -0.21
CA ASN A 87 15.53 9.26 -1.57
C ASN A 87 14.36 10.24 -1.72
N ASN A 88 13.68 10.59 -0.64
CA ASN A 88 12.56 11.53 -0.62
C ASN A 88 11.43 11.18 -1.62
N LEU A 89 11.13 9.88 -1.77
CA LEU A 89 10.14 9.37 -2.73
C LEU A 89 8.69 9.50 -2.26
N ILE A 90 8.43 10.13 -1.11
CA ILE A 90 7.13 10.12 -0.44
C ILE A 90 6.45 11.46 -0.53
N LYS A 91 5.21 11.50 -1.02
CA LYS A 91 4.32 12.65 -0.78
C LYS A 91 3.91 12.65 0.69
N ARG A 92 4.39 13.64 1.44
CA ARG A 92 4.06 13.79 2.87
C ARG A 92 2.68 14.42 3.04
N GLY A 93 2.01 14.01 4.11
CA GLY A 93 0.68 14.48 4.45
C GLY A 93 -0.42 13.59 3.89
N TRP A 94 -1.63 13.87 4.34
CA TRP A 94 -2.83 13.21 3.85
C TRP A 94 -3.32 13.87 2.57
N ILE A 95 -3.62 13.05 1.59
CA ILE A 95 -4.36 13.44 0.37
C ILE A 95 -5.56 12.51 0.22
N GLY A 96 -6.69 13.05 -0.21
CA GLY A 96 -7.86 12.24 -0.57
C GLY A 96 -7.62 11.47 -1.87
N GLY A 97 -8.37 10.37 -2.08
CA GLY A 97 -8.31 9.62 -3.33
C GLY A 97 -8.64 10.47 -4.56
N GLU A 98 -9.54 11.44 -4.40
CA GLU A 98 -9.95 12.41 -5.42
C GLU A 98 -8.84 13.38 -5.85
N SER A 99 -7.80 13.55 -5.04
CA SER A 99 -6.69 14.47 -5.30
C SER A 99 -5.38 13.75 -5.61
N ALA A 100 -5.39 12.42 -5.61
CA ALA A 100 -4.14 11.63 -5.66
C ALA A 100 -3.33 11.87 -6.94
N PHE A 101 -4.00 12.04 -8.07
CA PHE A 101 -3.36 12.14 -9.39
C PHE A 101 -3.66 13.45 -10.14
N VAL A 102 -4.40 14.39 -9.52
CA VAL A 102 -4.88 15.62 -10.19
C VAL A 102 -3.75 16.52 -10.71
N ASP A 103 -2.60 16.52 -10.04
CA ASP A 103 -1.46 17.38 -10.37
C ASP A 103 -0.23 16.62 -10.91
N ASP A 104 -0.42 15.36 -11.29
CA ASP A 104 0.67 14.47 -11.75
C ASP A 104 1.89 14.41 -10.82
N SER A 105 1.68 14.70 -9.54
CA SER A 105 2.77 14.76 -8.57
C SER A 105 3.13 13.41 -7.96
N ILE A 106 2.28 12.38 -8.15
CA ILE A 106 2.43 11.07 -7.54
C ILE A 106 2.35 9.97 -8.59
N LEU A 107 3.32 9.06 -8.60
CA LEU A 107 3.31 7.90 -9.50
C LEU A 107 2.38 6.78 -8.97
N PHE A 108 2.48 6.46 -7.68
CA PHE A 108 1.69 5.41 -7.02
C PHE A 108 0.91 5.96 -5.83
N TYR A 109 -0.31 5.46 -5.68
CA TYR A 109 -1.16 5.81 -4.55
C TYR A 109 -1.67 4.55 -3.85
N SER A 110 -1.19 4.32 -2.62
CA SER A 110 -1.57 3.18 -1.81
C SER A 110 -2.79 3.48 -0.95
N MET A 111 -3.91 2.86 -1.29
CA MET A 111 -5.18 3.02 -0.58
C MET A 111 -6.06 1.78 -0.74
N GLY A 112 -7.20 1.76 -0.07
CA GLY A 112 -8.23 0.76 -0.35
C GLY A 112 -8.90 0.98 -1.71
N THR A 113 -9.45 -0.08 -2.29
CA THR A 113 -10.10 -0.06 -3.62
C THR A 113 -11.21 0.99 -3.76
N TRP A 114 -11.82 1.42 -2.66
CA TRP A 114 -12.81 2.50 -2.64
C TRP A 114 -12.26 3.85 -3.13
N ALA A 115 -10.96 4.09 -3.00
CA ALA A 115 -10.34 5.32 -3.48
C ALA A 115 -10.20 5.38 -5.00
N TYR A 116 -10.21 4.23 -5.69
CA TYR A 116 -10.14 4.17 -7.16
C TYR A 116 -11.27 4.96 -7.83
N ASN A 117 -12.50 4.77 -7.37
CA ASN A 117 -13.65 5.46 -7.96
C ASN A 117 -13.56 7.00 -7.80
N ALA A 118 -12.99 7.46 -6.70
CA ALA A 118 -12.79 8.89 -6.47
C ALA A 118 -11.69 9.45 -7.39
N ALA A 119 -10.56 8.75 -7.50
CA ALA A 119 -9.46 9.13 -8.38
C ALA A 119 -9.87 9.12 -9.86
N ALA A 120 -10.47 8.04 -10.34
CA ALA A 120 -10.94 7.91 -11.73
C ALA A 120 -11.99 8.97 -12.12
N LYS A 121 -12.81 9.42 -11.17
CA LYS A 121 -13.77 10.49 -11.39
C LYS A 121 -13.11 11.87 -11.49
N SER A 122 -12.04 12.09 -10.75
CA SER A 122 -11.34 13.38 -10.74
C SER A 122 -10.33 13.52 -11.88
N CYS A 123 -9.85 12.39 -12.42
CA CYS A 123 -8.91 12.33 -13.54
C CYS A 123 -9.50 11.44 -14.67
N PRO A 124 -10.57 11.87 -15.35
CA PRO A 124 -11.29 11.03 -16.31
C PRO A 124 -10.51 10.73 -17.59
N ASP A 125 -9.51 11.53 -17.90
CA ASP A 125 -8.65 11.38 -19.08
C ASP A 125 -7.40 10.52 -18.79
N ASP A 126 -7.16 10.17 -17.51
CA ASP A 126 -6.02 9.39 -17.10
C ASP A 126 -6.35 7.89 -17.05
N VAL A 127 -5.37 7.07 -17.42
CA VAL A 127 -5.45 5.63 -17.25
C VAL A 127 -4.94 5.27 -15.86
N ILE A 128 -5.87 5.06 -14.91
CA ILE A 128 -5.54 4.63 -13.55
C ILE A 128 -5.73 3.13 -13.45
N GLN A 129 -4.65 2.41 -13.14
CA GLN A 129 -4.66 0.96 -12.95
C GLN A 129 -4.61 0.59 -11.45
N ILE A 130 -5.25 -0.54 -11.12
CA ILE A 130 -5.09 -1.17 -9.82
C ILE A 130 -4.16 -2.37 -9.98
N VAL A 131 -3.03 -2.33 -9.28
CA VAL A 131 -2.08 -3.43 -9.23
C VAL A 131 -1.88 -3.88 -7.78
N PRO A 132 -1.57 -5.16 -7.52
CA PRO A 132 -1.18 -5.59 -6.19
C PRO A 132 0.06 -4.84 -5.71
N PHE A 133 0.23 -4.73 -4.41
CA PHE A 133 1.49 -4.23 -3.86
C PHE A 133 2.64 -5.16 -4.27
N PRO A 134 3.84 -4.62 -4.59
CA PRO A 134 4.96 -5.45 -5.06
C PRO A 134 5.40 -6.46 -3.99
N LYS A 135 5.90 -7.61 -4.43
CA LYS A 135 6.39 -8.66 -3.53
C LYS A 135 7.82 -8.39 -3.05
N ASP A 136 8.20 -9.06 -1.96
CA ASP A 136 9.61 -9.24 -1.59
C ASP A 136 10.33 -9.94 -2.77
N PRO A 137 11.46 -9.41 -3.28
CA PRO A 137 12.20 -10.03 -4.39
C PRO A 137 12.64 -11.47 -4.10
N ASP A 138 12.85 -11.83 -2.83
CA ASP A 138 13.19 -13.19 -2.41
C ASP A 138 11.95 -14.10 -2.24
N SER A 139 10.74 -13.62 -2.58
CA SER A 139 9.50 -14.38 -2.48
C SER A 139 8.98 -14.81 -3.85
N ASP A 140 8.49 -16.03 -3.94
CA ASP A 140 7.74 -16.57 -5.07
C ASP A 140 6.24 -16.19 -5.05
N LYS A 141 5.79 -15.48 -3.99
CA LYS A 141 4.38 -15.18 -3.74
C LYS A 141 4.15 -13.70 -3.49
N TYR A 142 3.00 -13.24 -3.97
CA TYR A 142 2.45 -11.95 -3.59
C TYR A 142 1.61 -12.09 -2.32
N TYR A 143 1.92 -11.27 -1.31
CA TYR A 143 1.13 -11.15 -0.10
C TYR A 143 0.40 -9.82 -0.12
N VAL A 144 -0.86 -9.84 0.25
CA VAL A 144 -1.71 -8.65 0.24
C VAL A 144 -2.06 -8.27 1.66
N SER A 145 -1.87 -7.00 2.00
CA SER A 145 -2.36 -6.46 3.26
C SER A 145 -3.88 -6.55 3.31
N ASN A 146 -4.40 -7.22 4.32
CA ASN A 146 -5.84 -7.28 4.57
C ASN A 146 -6.17 -6.65 5.92
N LYS A 147 -7.04 -5.65 5.90
CA LYS A 147 -7.53 -4.98 7.10
C LYS A 147 -8.98 -5.39 7.34
N VAL A 148 -9.19 -6.16 8.39
CA VAL A 148 -10.53 -6.58 8.81
C VAL A 148 -11.07 -5.58 9.83
N PHE A 149 -12.22 -4.99 9.55
CA PHE A 149 -13.01 -4.27 10.54
C PHE A 149 -14.03 -5.23 11.13
N ALA A 150 -13.95 -5.44 12.42
CA ALA A 150 -14.85 -6.35 13.12
C ALA A 150 -15.52 -5.63 14.28
N TYR A 151 -16.79 -5.96 14.50
CA TYR A 151 -17.51 -5.56 15.69
C TYR A 151 -17.50 -6.70 16.68
N MET A 152 -17.29 -6.38 17.94
CA MET A 152 -17.29 -7.37 19.02
C MET A 152 -18.33 -7.01 20.05
N TRP A 153 -19.11 -8.01 20.44
CA TRP A 153 -20.00 -7.87 21.55
C TRP A 153 -19.24 -7.93 22.88
N VAL A 154 -19.41 -6.95 23.72
CA VAL A 154 -18.77 -6.93 25.03
C VAL A 154 -19.39 -8.00 25.93
N LYS A 155 -18.59 -8.89 26.50
CA LYS A 155 -19.02 -9.93 27.42
C LYS A 155 -19.73 -9.29 28.62
N GLY A 156 -20.94 -9.75 28.90
CA GLY A 156 -21.77 -9.22 29.99
C GLY A 156 -22.72 -8.08 29.60
N SER A 157 -22.75 -7.69 28.31
CA SER A 157 -23.77 -6.77 27.82
C SER A 157 -25.13 -7.46 27.78
N GLU A 158 -26.17 -6.81 28.36
CA GLU A 158 -27.55 -7.30 28.39
C GLU A 158 -28.37 -6.92 27.15
N ASN A 159 -27.79 -6.15 26.21
CA ASN A 159 -28.49 -5.58 25.07
C ASN A 159 -28.30 -6.38 23.75
N ALA A 160 -28.27 -7.71 23.82
CA ALA A 160 -28.06 -8.60 22.69
C ALA A 160 -28.99 -8.33 21.52
N ASP A 161 -30.26 -8.24 21.81
CA ASP A 161 -31.29 -8.07 20.77
C ASP A 161 -31.20 -6.71 20.08
N CYS A 162 -30.82 -5.66 20.81
CA CYS A 162 -30.61 -4.33 20.25
C CYS A 162 -29.40 -4.31 19.32
N VAL A 163 -28.29 -4.95 19.72
CA VAL A 163 -27.08 -5.04 18.87
C VAL A 163 -27.38 -5.84 17.62
N LYS A 164 -28.08 -6.97 17.74
CA LYS A 164 -28.49 -7.77 16.58
C LYS A 164 -29.39 -6.96 15.63
N ALA A 165 -30.41 -6.29 16.16
CA ALA A 165 -31.31 -5.46 15.35
C ALA A 165 -30.55 -4.34 14.61
N TRP A 166 -29.51 -3.76 15.22
CA TRP A 166 -28.67 -2.75 14.59
C TRP A 166 -27.84 -3.31 13.41
N PHE A 167 -27.40 -4.57 13.50
CA PHE A 167 -26.69 -5.23 12.40
C PHE A 167 -27.63 -5.70 11.27
N ASP A 168 -28.88 -5.96 11.60
CA ASP A 168 -29.87 -6.46 10.63
C ASP A 168 -30.55 -5.30 9.83
N CYS A 169 -30.26 -4.03 10.16
CA CYS A 169 -30.72 -2.84 9.45
C CYS A 169 -29.73 -2.40 8.35
#